data_08b091ab45d856596f9382bcf9b0f942
#
_entry.id   08b091ab45d856596f9382bcf9b0f942
#
_cell.length_a   1.000
_cell.length_b   1.000
_cell.length_c   1.000
_cell.angle_alpha   90.00
_cell.angle_beta   90.00
_cell.angle_gamma   90.00
#
_symmetry.space_group_name_H-M   'P 1'
#
loop_
_entity.id
_entity.type
_entity.pdbx_description
1 polymer ?
#
loop_
_entity_poly.entity_id
_entity_poly.type
_entity_poly.pdbx_seq_one_letter_code
_entity_poly.pdbx_strand_id
1 'polypeptide(L)'
;LCTGALLHDIGKVFIPKDLITKEGPLTYEEFLKIKEHPRLGYNYINKSPSIKSCIKVIALQHHERIDGLGYPNALKGDAINKLAKIVSIADVYDALTSDRCYRRALCASDALEYIMANVNKLFDFNIVQVFSKIIVPFPFGTIVKLSTGDIAVVQETQLNYPLRPV
;
A
#
# COMPACT_ATOMS: atom_id res chain seq x y z
N LEU A 1 0.04 -14.45 -5.74
CA LEU A 1 -0.06 -13.15 -5.10
C LEU A 1 0.87 -13.06 -3.88
N CYS A 2 0.73 -13.93 -2.87
CA CYS A 2 1.52 -13.88 -1.62
C CYS A 2 3.04 -13.82 -1.84
N THR A 3 3.60 -14.71 -2.68
CA THR A 3 5.03 -14.67 -3.00
C THR A 3 5.45 -13.34 -3.66
N GLY A 4 4.57 -12.77 -4.51
CA GLY A 4 4.82 -11.46 -5.12
C GLY A 4 4.80 -10.33 -4.09
N ALA A 5 3.88 -10.39 -3.13
CA ALA A 5 3.85 -9.43 -2.02
C ALA A 5 5.08 -9.54 -1.12
N LEU A 6 5.58 -10.75 -0.85
CA LEU A 6 6.83 -10.93 -0.08
C LEU A 6 8.07 -10.40 -0.80
N LEU A 7 8.09 -10.45 -2.13
CA LEU A 7 9.25 -10.09 -2.94
C LEU A 7 9.14 -8.70 -3.60
N HIS A 8 8.05 -7.95 -3.38
CA HIS A 8 7.82 -6.69 -4.09
C HIS A 8 8.97 -5.70 -3.88
N ASP A 9 9.50 -5.67 -2.69
CA ASP A 9 10.54 -4.76 -2.21
C ASP A 9 11.97 -5.33 -2.26
N ILE A 10 12.19 -6.52 -2.84
CA ILE A 10 13.50 -7.18 -2.87
C ILE A 10 14.61 -6.28 -3.45
N GLY A 11 14.26 -5.37 -4.34
CA GLY A 11 15.20 -4.43 -4.93
C GLY A 11 15.81 -3.42 -3.95
N LYS A 12 15.23 -3.23 -2.78
CA LYS A 12 15.78 -2.37 -1.73
C LYS A 12 17.14 -2.88 -1.21
N VAL A 13 17.43 -4.17 -1.38
CA VAL A 13 18.77 -4.75 -1.08
C VAL A 13 19.89 -4.08 -1.88
N PHE A 14 19.59 -3.51 -3.04
CA PHE A 14 20.55 -2.84 -3.91
C PHE A 14 20.60 -1.31 -3.67
N ILE A 15 19.80 -0.78 -2.79
CA ILE A 15 19.80 0.63 -2.39
C ILE A 15 20.73 0.80 -1.17
N PRO A 16 21.55 1.87 -1.10
CA PRO A 16 22.41 2.12 0.06
C PRO A 16 21.60 2.11 1.37
N LYS A 17 22.09 1.37 2.36
CA LYS A 17 21.39 1.15 3.63
C LYS A 17 21.10 2.46 4.36
N ASP A 18 22.06 3.37 4.40
CA ASP A 18 21.95 4.70 5.02
C ASP A 18 20.82 5.53 4.44
N LEU A 19 20.50 5.28 3.15
CA LEU A 19 19.39 5.95 2.48
C LEU A 19 18.03 5.38 2.90
N ILE A 20 17.96 4.04 3.06
CA ILE A 20 16.73 3.36 3.50
C ILE A 20 16.44 3.63 4.97
N THR A 21 17.49 3.73 5.80
CA THR A 21 17.37 3.93 7.24
C THR A 21 17.50 5.39 7.68
N LYS A 22 17.51 6.32 6.71
CA LYS A 22 17.66 7.75 6.99
C LYS A 22 16.55 8.26 7.90
N GLU A 23 16.91 8.87 8.99
CA GLU A 23 15.99 9.61 9.85
C GLU A 23 15.74 11.00 9.26
N GLY A 24 14.48 11.29 8.95
CA GLY A 24 14.08 12.57 8.38
C GLY A 24 13.75 12.54 6.87
N PRO A 25 13.48 13.71 6.28
CA PRO A 25 13.04 13.81 4.89
C PRO A 25 14.18 13.48 3.92
N LEU A 26 13.82 12.80 2.84
CA LEU A 26 14.72 12.53 1.72
C LEU A 26 14.85 13.78 0.84
N THR A 27 16.06 14.03 0.31
CA THR A 27 16.21 14.97 -0.80
C THR A 27 15.58 14.40 -2.08
N TYR A 28 15.38 15.24 -3.08
CA TYR A 28 14.85 14.79 -4.37
C TYR A 28 15.74 13.72 -5.03
N GLU A 29 17.05 13.90 -4.99
CA GLU A 29 18.02 12.97 -5.57
C GLU A 29 18.05 11.63 -4.81
N GLU A 30 17.95 11.67 -3.48
CA GLU A 30 17.84 10.47 -2.66
C GLU A 30 16.55 9.71 -2.95
N PHE A 31 15.44 10.42 -3.10
CA PHE A 31 14.16 9.81 -3.47
C PHE A 31 14.20 9.16 -4.86
N LEU A 32 14.86 9.78 -5.83
CA LEU A 32 15.07 9.18 -7.16
C LEU A 32 15.83 7.86 -7.07
N LYS A 33 16.87 7.77 -6.23
CA LYS A 33 17.60 6.52 -6.02
C LYS A 33 16.72 5.42 -5.43
N ILE A 34 15.88 5.77 -4.44
CA ILE A 34 14.93 4.80 -3.87
C ILE A 34 13.94 4.32 -4.92
N LYS A 35 13.47 5.19 -5.82
CA LYS A 35 12.55 4.83 -6.91
C LYS A 35 13.12 3.80 -7.90
N GLU A 36 14.40 3.50 -7.84
CA GLU A 36 15.00 2.46 -8.69
C GLU A 36 14.72 1.03 -8.18
N HIS A 37 14.35 0.86 -6.89
CA HIS A 37 14.21 -0.48 -6.33
C HIS A 37 13.22 -1.40 -7.09
N PRO A 38 12.08 -0.95 -7.66
CA PRO A 38 11.21 -1.86 -8.41
C PRO A 38 11.90 -2.43 -9.64
N ARG A 39 12.67 -1.62 -10.36
CA ARG A 39 13.43 -2.04 -11.53
C ARG A 39 14.61 -2.95 -11.15
N LEU A 40 15.33 -2.61 -10.09
CA LEU A 40 16.43 -3.43 -9.56
C LEU A 40 15.92 -4.79 -9.09
N GLY A 41 14.80 -4.81 -8.34
CA GLY A 41 14.13 -6.03 -7.90
C GLY A 41 13.68 -6.90 -9.06
N TYR A 42 12.97 -6.32 -10.03
CA TYR A 42 12.58 -7.01 -11.25
C TYR A 42 13.78 -7.65 -11.97
N ASN A 43 14.84 -6.89 -12.20
CA ASN A 43 16.04 -7.36 -12.88
C ASN A 43 16.72 -8.49 -12.12
N TYR A 44 16.73 -8.43 -10.79
CA TYR A 44 17.29 -9.48 -9.93
C TYR A 44 16.50 -10.79 -10.03
N ILE A 45 15.19 -10.73 -9.78
CA ILE A 45 14.35 -11.94 -9.80
C ILE A 45 14.13 -12.48 -11.21
N ASN A 46 14.28 -11.64 -12.24
CA ASN A 46 14.13 -12.07 -13.63
C ASN A 46 15.24 -13.03 -14.10
N LYS A 47 16.38 -13.03 -13.41
CA LYS A 47 17.47 -13.99 -13.67
C LYS A 47 17.10 -15.44 -13.32
N SER A 48 16.09 -15.63 -12.46
CA SER A 48 15.61 -16.97 -12.07
C SER A 48 14.43 -17.40 -12.95
N PRO A 49 14.57 -18.48 -13.74
CA PRO A 49 13.48 -19.00 -14.55
C PRO A 49 12.38 -19.68 -13.72
N SER A 50 12.68 -20.07 -12.47
CA SER A 50 11.72 -20.69 -11.56
C SER A 50 10.69 -19.70 -10.98
N ILE A 51 10.98 -18.39 -11.04
CA ILE A 51 10.06 -17.37 -10.54
C ILE A 51 9.05 -16.99 -11.64
N LYS A 52 7.77 -17.17 -11.34
CA LYS A 52 6.66 -16.90 -12.26
C LYS A 52 6.64 -15.42 -12.68
N SER A 53 6.31 -15.15 -13.94
CA SER A 53 6.28 -13.80 -14.53
C SER A 53 5.38 -12.83 -13.74
N CYS A 54 4.26 -13.30 -13.20
CA CYS A 54 3.37 -12.46 -12.39
C CYS A 54 4.03 -11.94 -11.11
N ILE A 55 4.96 -12.69 -10.49
CA ILE A 55 5.72 -12.22 -9.33
C ILE A 55 6.68 -11.12 -9.73
N LYS A 56 7.37 -11.29 -10.87
CA LYS A 56 8.31 -10.31 -11.42
C LYS A 56 7.60 -8.98 -11.74
N VAL A 57 6.41 -9.07 -12.32
CA VAL A 57 5.60 -7.89 -12.67
C VAL A 57 5.10 -7.15 -11.41
N ILE A 58 4.75 -7.87 -10.33
CA ILE A 58 4.40 -7.23 -9.05
C ILE A 58 5.59 -6.40 -8.54
N ALA A 59 6.79 -6.96 -8.50
CA ALA A 59 7.98 -6.24 -8.05
C ALA A 59 8.27 -4.98 -8.89
N LEU A 60 7.98 -5.02 -10.19
CA LEU A 60 8.19 -3.88 -11.09
C LEU A 60 7.12 -2.79 -10.93
N GLN A 61 5.84 -3.17 -10.72
CA GLN A 61 4.71 -2.27 -10.92
C GLN A 61 3.97 -1.86 -9.65
N HIS A 62 4.38 -2.31 -8.44
CA HIS A 62 3.63 -2.03 -7.21
C HIS A 62 3.59 -0.54 -6.81
N HIS A 63 4.44 0.30 -7.40
CA HIS A 63 4.41 1.75 -7.24
C HIS A 63 3.84 2.50 -8.45
N GLU A 64 3.28 1.79 -9.43
CA GLU A 64 2.49 2.43 -10.48
C GLU A 64 1.16 2.94 -9.93
N ARG A 65 0.64 4.02 -10.54
CA ARG A 65 -0.59 4.69 -10.10
C ARG A 65 -1.61 4.73 -11.23
N ILE A 66 -2.88 4.64 -10.90
CA ILE A 66 -3.97 4.65 -11.90
C ILE A 66 -3.95 5.91 -12.76
N ASP A 67 -3.55 7.06 -12.20
CA ASP A 67 -3.44 8.33 -12.92
C ASP A 67 -2.21 8.42 -13.86
N GLY A 68 -1.30 7.45 -13.80
CA GLY A 68 -0.07 7.43 -14.62
C GLY A 68 1.08 8.27 -14.04
N LEU A 69 0.95 8.77 -12.81
CA LEU A 69 2.00 9.53 -12.11
C LEU A 69 2.86 8.64 -11.20
N GLY A 70 2.74 7.32 -11.35
CA GLY A 70 3.54 6.32 -10.64
C GLY A 70 4.93 6.12 -11.26
N TYR A 71 5.61 5.10 -10.80
CA TYR A 71 6.94 4.71 -11.28
C TYR A 71 7.11 3.18 -11.24
N PRO A 72 8.04 2.58 -11.98
CA PRO A 72 9.12 3.20 -12.78
C PRO A 72 8.74 3.52 -14.23
N ASN A 73 7.59 3.07 -14.73
CA ASN A 73 7.23 3.17 -16.14
C ASN A 73 6.09 4.16 -16.43
N ALA A 74 5.51 4.79 -15.40
CA ALA A 74 4.37 5.70 -15.49
C ALA A 74 3.17 5.08 -16.24
N LEU A 75 2.89 3.81 -15.95
CA LEU A 75 1.75 3.07 -16.51
C LEU A 75 0.44 3.65 -15.98
N LYS A 76 -0.61 3.64 -16.83
CA LYS A 76 -1.90 4.21 -16.48
C LYS A 76 -3.03 3.18 -16.59
N GLY A 77 -3.96 3.21 -15.65
CA GLY A 77 -5.19 2.44 -15.71
C GLY A 77 -4.94 0.94 -15.90
N ASP A 78 -5.50 0.36 -16.98
CA ASP A 78 -5.42 -1.08 -17.24
C ASP A 78 -4.07 -1.58 -17.79
N ALA A 79 -3.15 -0.68 -18.11
CA ALA A 79 -1.78 -1.06 -18.42
C ALA A 79 -1.02 -1.61 -17.18
N ILE A 80 -1.50 -1.30 -15.96
CA ILE A 80 -0.95 -1.80 -14.71
C ILE A 80 -1.52 -3.20 -14.45
N ASN A 81 -0.66 -4.16 -14.14
CA ASN A 81 -1.08 -5.52 -13.81
C ASN A 81 -1.98 -5.54 -12.56
N LYS A 82 -3.11 -6.28 -12.64
CA LYS A 82 -4.08 -6.37 -11.54
C LYS A 82 -3.47 -6.81 -10.20
N LEU A 83 -2.52 -7.76 -10.23
CA LEU A 83 -1.86 -8.23 -9.00
C LEU A 83 -0.96 -7.14 -8.40
N ALA A 84 -0.31 -6.32 -9.23
CA ALA A 84 0.46 -5.18 -8.77
C ALA A 84 -0.44 -4.10 -8.14
N LYS A 85 -1.60 -3.82 -8.74
CA LYS A 85 -2.62 -2.91 -8.16
C LYS A 85 -3.07 -3.37 -6.76
N ILE A 86 -3.25 -4.70 -6.55
CA ILE A 86 -3.64 -5.25 -5.25
C ILE A 86 -2.51 -5.08 -4.23
N VAL A 87 -1.27 -5.39 -4.60
CA VAL A 87 -0.11 -5.24 -3.70
C VAL A 87 0.12 -3.77 -3.35
N SER A 88 -0.04 -2.85 -4.31
CA SER A 88 0.09 -1.41 -4.09
C SER A 88 -0.84 -0.89 -2.97
N ILE A 89 -2.10 -1.33 -2.95
CA ILE A 89 -3.04 -0.93 -1.90
C ILE A 89 -2.62 -1.50 -0.54
N ALA A 90 -2.24 -2.79 -0.51
CA ALA A 90 -1.82 -3.44 0.72
C ALA A 90 -0.53 -2.81 1.29
N ASP A 91 0.45 -2.51 0.44
CA ASP A 91 1.70 -1.85 0.82
C ASP A 91 1.43 -0.44 1.41
N VAL A 92 0.59 0.35 0.77
CA VAL A 92 0.24 1.69 1.28
C VAL A 92 -0.53 1.58 2.59
N TYR A 93 -1.47 0.64 2.72
CA TYR A 93 -2.21 0.43 3.96
C TYR A 93 -1.27 0.04 5.11
N ASP A 94 -0.39 -0.93 4.89
CA ASP A 94 0.62 -1.35 5.87
C ASP A 94 1.53 -0.17 6.23
N ALA A 95 2.01 0.56 5.23
CA ALA A 95 2.82 1.74 5.44
C ALA A 95 2.12 2.83 6.28
N LEU A 96 0.80 2.99 6.15
CA LEU A 96 0.02 3.96 6.91
C LEU A 96 -0.24 3.49 8.34
N THR A 97 -0.47 2.21 8.55
CA THR A 97 -0.86 1.62 9.85
C THR A 97 0.31 1.08 10.67
N SER A 98 1.54 1.13 10.14
CA SER A 98 2.75 0.75 10.85
C SER A 98 3.52 1.97 11.35
N ASP A 99 4.11 1.87 12.55
CA ASP A 99 5.04 2.88 13.08
C ASP A 99 6.30 2.93 12.22
N ARG A 100 6.72 4.14 11.86
CA ARG A 100 7.97 4.41 11.16
C ARG A 100 8.83 5.38 11.97
N CYS A 101 10.14 5.35 11.77
CA CYS A 101 11.09 6.20 12.49
C CYS A 101 10.75 7.70 12.45
N TYR A 102 10.01 8.15 11.44
CA TYR A 102 9.63 9.55 11.23
C TYR A 102 8.11 9.83 11.36
N ARG A 103 7.26 8.78 11.62
CA ARG A 103 5.80 8.95 11.71
C ARG A 103 5.17 7.83 12.53
N ARG A 104 4.26 8.19 13.44
CA ARG A 104 3.38 7.23 14.12
C ARG A 104 2.37 6.61 13.15
N ALA A 105 1.96 5.38 13.45
CA ALA A 105 0.89 4.70 12.74
C ALA A 105 -0.40 5.53 12.77
N LEU A 106 -1.11 5.56 11.64
CA LEU A 106 -2.50 5.99 11.60
C LEU A 106 -3.41 4.89 12.14
N CYS A 107 -4.58 5.26 12.66
CA CYS A 107 -5.59 4.26 12.96
C CYS A 107 -6.14 3.64 11.64
N ALA A 108 -6.68 2.44 11.74
CA ALA A 108 -7.17 1.68 10.59
C ALA A 108 -8.26 2.43 9.81
N SER A 109 -9.10 3.22 10.50
CA SER A 109 -10.13 4.06 9.89
C SER A 109 -9.53 5.15 9.02
N ASP A 110 -8.55 5.91 9.53
CA ASP A 110 -7.92 7.02 8.79
C ASP A 110 -7.15 6.50 7.56
N ALA A 111 -6.46 5.36 7.73
CA ALA A 111 -5.77 4.71 6.62
C ALA A 111 -6.75 4.24 5.52
N LEU A 112 -7.92 3.71 5.91
CA LEU A 112 -8.95 3.31 4.97
C LEU A 112 -9.57 4.53 4.28
N GLU A 113 -9.87 5.61 5.01
CA GLU A 113 -10.34 6.88 4.45
C GLU A 113 -9.35 7.44 3.42
N TYR A 114 -8.05 7.43 3.74
CA TYR A 114 -7.01 7.85 2.81
C TYR A 114 -7.05 7.04 1.51
N ILE A 115 -7.17 5.71 1.60
CA ILE A 115 -7.24 4.84 0.42
C ILE A 115 -8.50 5.15 -0.41
N MET A 116 -9.66 5.30 0.23
CA MET A 116 -10.92 5.62 -0.43
C MET A 116 -10.90 6.99 -1.11
N ALA A 117 -10.30 8.00 -0.48
CA ALA A 117 -10.16 9.35 -1.04
C ALA A 117 -9.22 9.42 -2.26
N ASN A 118 -8.37 8.41 -2.44
CA ASN A 118 -7.42 8.35 -3.55
C ASN A 118 -7.80 7.36 -4.66
N VAL A 119 -9.06 6.95 -4.70
CA VAL A 119 -9.63 6.16 -5.80
C VAL A 119 -9.51 6.92 -7.12
N ASN A 120 -9.24 6.20 -8.22
CA ASN A 120 -9.01 6.73 -9.57
C ASN A 120 -7.80 7.68 -9.71
N LYS A 121 -7.06 7.92 -8.64
CA LYS A 121 -5.75 8.60 -8.64
C LYS A 121 -4.63 7.59 -8.38
N LEU A 122 -4.54 7.12 -7.16
CA LEU A 122 -3.55 6.12 -6.76
C LEU A 122 -4.05 4.71 -7.07
N PHE A 123 -5.32 4.42 -6.77
CA PHE A 123 -5.88 3.07 -6.66
C PHE A 123 -7.05 2.83 -7.61
N ASP A 124 -7.18 1.57 -8.01
CA ASP A 124 -8.31 1.07 -8.81
C ASP A 124 -9.59 1.00 -7.97
N PHE A 125 -10.68 1.56 -8.49
CA PHE A 125 -11.98 1.61 -7.81
C PHE A 125 -12.47 0.22 -7.37
N ASN A 126 -12.45 -0.77 -8.28
CA ASN A 126 -12.99 -2.10 -7.98
C ASN A 126 -12.17 -2.81 -6.91
N ILE A 127 -10.84 -2.61 -6.90
CA ILE A 127 -9.96 -3.23 -5.91
C ILE A 127 -10.17 -2.55 -4.55
N VAL A 128 -10.29 -1.22 -4.49
CA VAL A 128 -10.60 -0.50 -3.24
C VAL A 128 -11.96 -0.93 -2.68
N GLN A 129 -12.97 -1.10 -3.52
CA GLN A 129 -14.29 -1.56 -3.09
C GLN A 129 -14.25 -2.94 -2.40
N VAL A 130 -13.42 -3.87 -2.92
CA VAL A 130 -13.23 -5.18 -2.28
C VAL A 130 -12.38 -5.04 -1.02
N PHE A 131 -11.29 -4.28 -1.09
CA PHE A 131 -10.37 -4.06 0.04
C PHE A 131 -11.09 -3.46 1.26
N SER A 132 -11.95 -2.45 1.05
CA SER A 132 -12.70 -1.81 2.11
C SER A 132 -13.66 -2.74 2.87
N LYS A 133 -14.13 -3.82 2.21
CA LYS A 133 -14.98 -4.83 2.85
C LYS A 133 -14.18 -5.85 3.68
N ILE A 134 -12.90 -6.01 3.40
CA ILE A 134 -12.02 -6.95 4.12
C ILE A 134 -11.44 -6.31 5.38
N ILE A 135 -11.11 -5.02 5.30
CA ILE A 135 -10.59 -4.29 6.44
C ILE A 135 -11.72 -3.95 7.41
N VAL A 136 -11.52 -4.30 8.66
CA VAL A 136 -12.46 -4.01 9.78
C VAL A 136 -11.81 -2.95 10.68
N PRO A 137 -12.06 -1.63 10.43
CA PRO A 137 -11.41 -0.55 11.18
C PRO A 137 -11.83 -0.51 12.66
N PHE A 138 -13.05 -0.94 12.92
CA PHE A 138 -13.66 -0.97 14.25
C PHE A 138 -14.14 -2.40 14.56
N PRO A 139 -13.26 -3.30 15.04
CA PRO A 139 -13.67 -4.63 15.46
C PRO A 139 -14.71 -4.61 16.59
N PHE A 140 -15.48 -5.68 16.72
CA PHE A 140 -16.37 -5.90 17.87
C PHE A 140 -15.63 -5.68 19.20
N GLY A 141 -16.26 -4.95 20.12
CA GLY A 141 -15.67 -4.61 21.41
C GLY A 141 -14.73 -3.40 21.43
N THR A 142 -14.48 -2.76 20.27
CA THR A 142 -13.69 -1.54 20.23
C THR A 142 -14.39 -0.41 20.97
N ILE A 143 -13.69 0.26 21.88
CA ILE A 143 -14.17 1.47 22.55
C ILE A 143 -13.90 2.66 21.63
N VAL A 144 -14.94 3.42 21.32
CA VAL A 144 -14.89 4.60 20.46
C VAL A 144 -15.46 5.81 21.17
N LYS A 145 -14.93 7.00 20.81
CA LYS A 145 -15.50 8.29 21.23
C LYS A 145 -16.32 8.85 20.08
N LEU A 146 -17.60 9.09 20.33
CA LEU A 146 -18.52 9.67 19.35
C LEU A 146 -18.28 11.18 19.17
N SER A 147 -18.76 11.74 18.08
CA SER A 147 -18.73 13.18 17.81
C SER A 147 -19.53 14.00 18.85
N THR A 148 -20.51 13.37 19.52
CA THR A 148 -21.25 13.93 20.66
C THR A 148 -20.41 14.09 21.92
N GLY A 149 -19.27 13.39 22.00
CA GLY A 149 -18.40 13.32 23.18
C GLY A 149 -18.60 12.06 24.03
N ASP A 150 -19.67 11.29 23.75
CA ASP A 150 -19.98 10.04 24.46
C ASP A 150 -18.96 8.93 24.13
N ILE A 151 -18.82 8.00 25.08
CA ILE A 151 -18.02 6.79 24.89
C ILE A 151 -18.99 5.64 24.58
N ALA A 152 -18.71 4.89 23.50
CA ALA A 152 -19.48 3.75 23.07
C ALA A 152 -18.59 2.52 22.82
N VAL A 153 -19.21 1.36 22.76
CA VAL A 153 -18.56 0.09 22.41
C VAL A 153 -19.19 -0.43 21.13
N VAL A 154 -18.35 -0.78 20.14
CA VAL A 154 -18.81 -1.34 18.88
C VAL A 154 -19.45 -2.71 19.11
N GLN A 155 -20.71 -2.86 18.74
CA GLN A 155 -21.49 -4.11 18.85
C GLN A 155 -21.50 -4.89 17.53
N GLU A 156 -21.45 -4.19 16.38
CA GLU A 156 -21.52 -4.83 15.08
C GLU A 156 -20.74 -4.04 14.04
N THR A 157 -20.14 -4.75 13.09
CA THR A 157 -19.44 -4.17 11.94
C THR A 157 -20.25 -4.34 10.67
N GLN A 158 -20.41 -3.28 9.91
CA GLN A 158 -21.17 -3.29 8.67
C GLN A 158 -20.23 -3.43 7.46
N LEU A 159 -20.29 -4.55 6.73
CA LEU A 159 -19.43 -4.81 5.56
C LEU A 159 -19.55 -3.75 4.45
N ASN A 160 -20.73 -3.17 4.27
CA ASN A 160 -20.94 -2.13 3.25
C ASN A 160 -20.61 -0.72 3.73
N TYR A 161 -20.50 -0.52 5.03
CA TYR A 161 -20.19 0.76 5.67
C TYR A 161 -19.12 0.56 6.75
N PRO A 162 -17.89 0.16 6.39
CA PRO A 162 -16.88 -0.24 7.36
C PRO A 162 -16.48 0.88 8.33
N LEU A 163 -16.68 2.15 7.94
CA LEU A 163 -16.42 3.32 8.78
C LEU A 163 -17.62 3.74 9.65
N ARG A 164 -18.72 3.00 9.61
CA ARG A 164 -19.94 3.27 10.41
C ARG A 164 -20.37 2.02 11.16
N PRO A 165 -19.66 1.62 12.21
CA PRO A 165 -20.06 0.51 13.06
C PRO A 165 -21.33 0.84 13.84
N VAL A 166 -22.01 -0.21 14.37
CA VAL A 166 -23.16 -0.10 15.26
C VAL A 166 -22.73 -0.36 16.70
#